data_680f2967cf6b256898ce02ffb1807801
#
_entry.id   680f2967cf6b256898ce02ffb1807801
#
_cell.length_a   1.000
_cell.length_b   1.000
_cell.length_c   1.000
_cell.angle_alpha   90.00
_cell.angle_beta   90.00
_cell.angle_gamma   90.00
#
_symmetry.space_group_name_H-M   'P 1'
#
loop_
_entity.id
_entity.type
_entity.pdbx_description
1 polymer ?
#
loop_
_entity_poly.entity_id
_entity_poly.type
_entity_poly.pdbx_seq_one_letter_code
_entity_poly.pdbx_strand_id
1 'polypeptide(L)'
;MTSHEDAAHLLRRVGFGGTSAEIDALLPLSWEAAVDRVLDTSRAPAPGPGPSLPAPGAPMAGDQWWNAYVAMTAWWLDRARTTPVPVIEKLTLFWHGHMPSSLDVVPHKLMFDQNQLYRSKALGKLDELVQAASVHPAMLIYLDNRANAAGWPNENFARELMELFTLGVGNYSETDVRESARAWTGHTMDTGTWSYRFRSDWHDFGNKTFMGDTRPWDGPQIIQHLLRGPKQRVAARFLAKKLWQFLAGPTPSDALVDALASALIAGDMRTEALVRAILLRPEFRSPEVRQGLVRSPFEFIVATLRHSGRSAAEIRPQWLMPGMGQELFRPPNVDGWGTNRYWLSTSASWAKATLADQIGATAGTVGLLEGSEKRTPAEAVTVALGTFGIAQASATTRAAMEQFVRAERSSRTWGERSGLVTLAIMSPEFQLA
;
A
#
# COMPACT_ATOMS: atom_id res chain seq x y z
N MET A 1 -25.90 -5.59 13.53
CA MET A 1 -24.84 -6.60 13.51
C MET A 1 -24.22 -6.62 12.12
N THR A 2 -22.93 -6.81 12.02
CA THR A 2 -22.19 -6.91 10.77
C THR A 2 -22.35 -8.32 10.19
N SER A 3 -22.64 -8.46 8.89
CA SER A 3 -22.70 -9.78 8.26
C SER A 3 -21.30 -10.37 8.12
N HIS A 4 -21.21 -11.70 8.00
CA HIS A 4 -19.93 -12.40 7.77
C HIS A 4 -19.23 -11.88 6.49
N GLU A 5 -20.00 -11.66 5.44
CA GLU A 5 -19.50 -11.12 4.17
C GLU A 5 -18.98 -9.68 4.31
N ASP A 6 -19.71 -8.80 5.04
CA ASP A 6 -19.28 -7.43 5.32
C ASP A 6 -17.98 -7.41 6.15
N ALA A 7 -17.89 -8.26 7.19
CA ALA A 7 -16.69 -8.37 8.00
C ALA A 7 -15.48 -8.82 7.18
N ALA A 8 -15.65 -9.85 6.36
CA ALA A 8 -14.59 -10.34 5.47
C ALA A 8 -14.18 -9.27 4.44
N HIS A 9 -15.16 -8.55 3.85
CA HIS A 9 -14.91 -7.45 2.94
C HIS A 9 -14.11 -6.33 3.61
N LEU A 10 -14.55 -5.87 4.79
CA LEU A 10 -13.85 -4.84 5.55
C LEU A 10 -12.38 -5.22 5.79
N LEU A 11 -12.13 -6.43 6.31
CA LEU A 11 -10.78 -6.91 6.62
C LEU A 11 -9.90 -7.09 5.37
N ARG A 12 -10.48 -7.37 4.20
CA ARG A 12 -9.74 -7.37 2.94
C ARG A 12 -9.31 -5.98 2.50
N ARG A 13 -10.21 -4.99 2.66
CA ARG A 13 -9.98 -3.62 2.16
C ARG A 13 -9.06 -2.79 3.05
N VAL A 14 -9.23 -2.87 4.38
CA VAL A 14 -8.37 -2.14 5.31
C VAL A 14 -7.08 -2.88 5.68
N GLY A 15 -6.97 -4.14 5.26
CA GLY A 15 -5.83 -5.01 5.54
C GLY A 15 -5.54 -5.95 4.38
N PHE A 16 -5.27 -7.20 4.72
CA PHE A 16 -4.81 -8.23 3.77
C PHE A 16 -5.66 -9.51 3.83
N GLY A 17 -6.90 -9.39 4.29
CA GLY A 17 -7.81 -10.49 4.59
C GLY A 17 -7.88 -10.78 6.08
N GLY A 18 -9.01 -11.33 6.53
CA GLY A 18 -9.25 -11.73 7.92
C GLY A 18 -9.16 -13.25 8.11
N THR A 19 -8.62 -13.68 9.23
CA THR A 19 -8.80 -15.04 9.74
C THR A 19 -10.25 -15.23 10.21
N SER A 20 -10.70 -16.48 10.34
CA SER A 20 -12.05 -16.74 10.88
C SER A 20 -12.27 -16.06 12.22
N ALA A 21 -11.30 -16.11 13.14
CA ALA A 21 -11.40 -15.46 14.44
C ALA A 21 -11.52 -13.92 14.35
N GLU A 22 -10.83 -13.28 13.40
CA GLU A 22 -10.95 -11.83 13.19
C GLU A 22 -12.30 -11.47 12.58
N ILE A 23 -12.82 -12.28 11.68
CA ILE A 23 -14.16 -12.10 11.11
C ILE A 23 -15.21 -12.25 12.22
N ASP A 24 -15.14 -13.34 12.99
CA ASP A 24 -16.08 -13.62 14.09
C ASP A 24 -16.10 -12.51 15.15
N ALA A 25 -14.96 -11.89 15.42
CA ALA A 25 -14.85 -10.78 16.36
C ALA A 25 -15.60 -9.51 15.90
N LEU A 26 -15.91 -9.38 14.61
CA LEU A 26 -16.68 -8.25 14.06
C LEU A 26 -18.20 -8.53 13.98
N LEU A 27 -18.63 -9.79 13.96
CA LEU A 27 -20.04 -10.15 13.75
C LEU A 27 -21.01 -9.52 14.79
N PRO A 28 -20.69 -9.45 16.10
CA PRO A 28 -21.58 -8.86 17.08
C PRO A 28 -21.67 -7.33 16.99
N LEU A 29 -20.77 -6.67 16.26
CA LEU A 29 -20.69 -5.21 16.18
C LEU A 29 -21.66 -4.65 15.14
N SER A 30 -22.11 -3.39 15.34
CA SER A 30 -22.67 -2.61 14.24
C SER A 30 -21.61 -2.33 13.18
N TRP A 31 -22.02 -1.98 11.95
CA TRP A 31 -21.05 -1.64 10.89
C TRP A 31 -20.11 -0.50 11.31
N GLU A 32 -20.65 0.54 11.92
CA GLU A 32 -19.86 1.67 12.40
C GLU A 32 -18.85 1.24 13.48
N ALA A 33 -19.28 0.45 14.47
CA ALA A 33 -18.38 -0.08 15.49
C ALA A 33 -17.31 -1.03 14.91
N ALA A 34 -17.64 -1.80 13.86
CA ALA A 34 -16.67 -2.63 13.16
C ALA A 34 -15.61 -1.78 12.42
N VAL A 35 -16.03 -0.70 11.76
CA VAL A 35 -15.12 0.28 11.13
C VAL A 35 -14.24 0.93 12.18
N ASP A 36 -14.78 1.41 13.29
CA ASP A 36 -13.99 2.04 14.35
C ASP A 36 -13.01 1.05 14.98
N ARG A 37 -13.40 -0.21 15.14
CA ARG A 37 -12.51 -1.30 15.62
C ARG A 37 -11.31 -1.55 14.73
N VAL A 38 -11.47 -1.55 13.41
CA VAL A 38 -10.35 -1.80 12.49
C VAL A 38 -9.44 -0.59 12.30
N LEU A 39 -9.95 0.61 12.59
CA LEU A 39 -9.18 1.86 12.57
C LEU A 39 -8.51 2.17 13.92
N ASP A 40 -8.84 1.46 14.98
CA ASP A 40 -8.22 1.64 16.30
C ASP A 40 -6.72 1.29 16.28
N THR A 41 -5.89 2.31 16.29
CA THR A 41 -4.43 2.18 16.28
C THR A 41 -3.82 2.00 17.66
N SER A 42 -4.60 2.06 18.74
CA SER A 42 -4.10 1.90 20.11
C SER A 42 -3.42 0.54 20.35
N ARG A 43 -3.78 -0.45 19.53
CA ARG A 43 -3.22 -1.81 19.58
C ARG A 43 -1.98 -1.98 18.68
N ALA A 44 -1.55 -0.92 17.99
CA ALA A 44 -0.39 -1.02 17.12
C ALA A 44 0.87 -1.28 17.96
N PRO A 45 1.65 -2.33 17.64
CA PRO A 45 2.89 -2.57 18.36
C PRO A 45 3.87 -1.43 18.07
N ALA A 46 4.70 -1.12 19.04
CA ALA A 46 5.85 -0.24 18.82
C ALA A 46 6.62 -0.71 17.56
N PRO A 47 7.21 0.21 16.80
CA PRO A 47 8.10 -0.18 15.71
C PRO A 47 9.17 -1.11 16.25
N GLY A 48 9.16 -2.37 15.80
CA GLY A 48 10.25 -3.29 16.09
C GLY A 48 11.55 -2.84 15.41
N PRO A 49 12.70 -3.43 15.76
CA PRO A 49 13.95 -3.13 15.07
C PRO A 49 13.80 -3.40 13.58
N GLY A 50 14.30 -2.46 12.77
CA GLY A 50 14.40 -2.64 11.33
C GLY A 50 15.46 -3.66 10.94
N PRO A 51 15.55 -4.04 9.67
CA PRO A 51 16.65 -4.86 9.19
C PRO A 51 17.98 -4.12 9.33
N SER A 52 19.07 -4.87 9.49
CA SER A 52 20.41 -4.29 9.40
C SER A 52 20.68 -3.86 7.98
N LEU A 53 20.91 -2.57 7.76
CA LEU A 53 21.12 -1.98 6.45
C LEU A 53 22.46 -1.24 6.40
N PRO A 54 23.13 -1.22 5.23
CA PRO A 54 24.32 -0.41 5.04
C PRO A 54 24.04 1.07 5.31
N ALA A 55 25.00 1.78 5.92
CA ALA A 55 24.91 3.22 6.05
C ALA A 55 24.79 3.89 4.66
N PRO A 56 24.06 5.00 4.54
CA PRO A 56 24.00 5.73 3.27
C PRO A 56 25.41 6.13 2.79
N GLY A 57 25.68 5.94 1.50
CA GLY A 57 27.00 6.22 0.92
C GLY A 57 28.09 5.18 1.21
N ALA A 58 27.82 4.16 2.02
CA ALA A 58 28.78 3.08 2.20
C ALA A 58 28.98 2.30 0.88
N PRO A 59 30.24 1.97 0.50
CA PRO A 59 30.49 1.09 -0.63
C PRO A 59 29.81 -0.26 -0.44
N MET A 60 29.13 -0.73 -1.46
CA MET A 60 28.51 -2.05 -1.47
C MET A 60 29.25 -2.96 -2.42
N ALA A 61 29.78 -4.09 -1.91
CA ALA A 61 30.50 -5.07 -2.69
C ALA A 61 29.66 -6.34 -2.87
N GLY A 62 29.79 -6.97 -4.04
CA GLY A 62 29.13 -8.25 -4.34
C GLY A 62 27.60 -8.17 -4.16
N ASP A 63 27.05 -9.12 -3.40
CA ASP A 63 25.60 -9.28 -3.19
C ASP A 63 25.01 -8.37 -2.11
N GLN A 64 25.76 -7.45 -1.52
CA GLN A 64 25.30 -6.61 -0.40
C GLN A 64 24.07 -5.78 -0.77
N TRP A 65 23.97 -5.28 -1.99
CA TRP A 65 22.81 -4.55 -2.48
C TRP A 65 21.54 -5.42 -2.43
N TRP A 66 21.63 -6.63 -2.98
CA TRP A 66 20.51 -7.58 -3.00
C TRP A 66 20.15 -8.08 -1.60
N ASN A 67 21.14 -8.34 -0.75
CA ASN A 67 20.90 -8.76 0.63
C ASN A 67 20.15 -7.69 1.41
N ALA A 68 20.49 -6.41 1.23
CA ALA A 68 19.77 -5.30 1.85
C ALA A 68 18.34 -5.16 1.30
N TYR A 69 18.14 -5.26 0.00
CA TYR A 69 16.82 -5.29 -0.64
C TYR A 69 15.95 -6.44 -0.11
N VAL A 70 16.50 -7.64 -0.08
CA VAL A 70 15.82 -8.85 0.44
C VAL A 70 15.42 -8.64 1.91
N ALA A 71 16.35 -8.14 2.72
CA ALA A 71 16.09 -7.92 4.15
C ALA A 71 14.97 -6.90 4.39
N MET A 72 14.98 -5.77 3.66
CA MET A 72 13.94 -4.74 3.74
C MET A 72 12.56 -5.27 3.30
N THR A 73 12.54 -5.98 2.17
CA THR A 73 11.30 -6.51 1.60
C THR A 73 10.70 -7.59 2.51
N ALA A 74 11.51 -8.56 2.95
CA ALA A 74 11.06 -9.61 3.86
C ALA A 74 10.56 -9.02 5.19
N TRP A 75 11.27 -8.04 5.75
CA TRP A 75 10.86 -7.36 6.98
C TRP A 75 9.49 -6.70 6.84
N TRP A 76 9.23 -6.01 5.72
CA TRP A 76 7.94 -5.35 5.53
C TRP A 76 6.81 -6.33 5.29
N LEU A 77 7.01 -7.37 4.48
CA LEU A 77 6.04 -8.45 4.26
C LEU A 77 5.67 -9.17 5.56
N ASP A 78 6.67 -9.52 6.39
CA ASP A 78 6.42 -10.18 7.67
C ASP A 78 5.75 -9.26 8.68
N ARG A 79 6.09 -7.97 8.70
CA ARG A 79 5.39 -6.98 9.51
C ARG A 79 3.91 -6.86 9.08
N ALA A 80 3.64 -6.73 7.80
CA ALA A 80 2.28 -6.63 7.28
C ALA A 80 1.45 -7.89 7.58
N ARG A 81 2.09 -9.06 7.54
CA ARG A 81 1.47 -10.35 7.85
C ARG A 81 1.07 -10.50 9.32
N THR A 82 1.87 -9.96 10.24
CA THR A 82 1.73 -10.22 11.67
C THR A 82 1.09 -9.08 12.47
N THR A 83 0.97 -7.89 11.88
CA THR A 83 0.42 -6.74 12.60
C THR A 83 -1.03 -6.95 13.05
N PRO A 84 -1.41 -6.61 14.29
CA PRO A 84 -2.80 -6.60 14.74
C PRO A 84 -3.59 -5.38 14.22
N VAL A 85 -2.92 -4.42 13.55
CA VAL A 85 -3.53 -3.20 12.99
C VAL A 85 -3.11 -3.05 11.52
N PRO A 86 -3.67 -3.90 10.62
CA PRO A 86 -3.25 -3.96 9.22
C PRO A 86 -3.44 -2.66 8.43
N VAL A 87 -4.38 -1.81 8.83
CA VAL A 87 -4.67 -0.54 8.16
C VAL A 87 -3.45 0.38 8.08
N ILE A 88 -2.56 0.34 9.08
CA ILE A 88 -1.31 1.12 9.05
C ILE A 88 -0.42 0.65 7.89
N GLU A 89 -0.22 -0.65 7.73
CA GLU A 89 0.61 -1.18 6.64
C GLU A 89 -0.07 -1.02 5.27
N LYS A 90 -1.40 -1.11 5.22
CA LYS A 90 -2.19 -0.84 4.01
C LYS A 90 -2.00 0.60 3.53
N LEU A 91 -2.08 1.56 4.43
CA LEU A 91 -1.86 2.97 4.09
C LEU A 91 -0.38 3.31 3.89
N THR A 92 0.53 2.62 4.56
CA THR A 92 1.96 2.72 4.25
C THR A 92 2.22 2.31 2.79
N LEU A 93 1.58 1.24 2.30
CA LEU A 93 1.66 0.84 0.90
C LEU A 93 1.08 1.91 -0.03
N PHE A 94 -0.06 2.52 0.35
CA PHE A 94 -0.63 3.63 -0.41
C PHE A 94 0.35 4.79 -0.53
N TRP A 95 0.91 5.28 0.58
CA TRP A 95 1.84 6.41 0.58
C TRP A 95 3.14 6.10 -0.14
N HIS A 96 3.64 4.87 -0.01
CA HIS A 96 4.81 4.39 -0.73
C HIS A 96 4.61 4.38 -2.26
N GLY A 97 3.39 4.18 -2.74
CA GLY A 97 3.04 4.29 -4.16
C GLY A 97 2.61 5.69 -4.60
N HIS A 98 2.06 6.52 -3.68
CA HIS A 98 1.55 7.86 -3.99
C HIS A 98 2.65 8.94 -4.01
N MET A 99 3.65 8.82 -3.14
CA MET A 99 4.82 9.68 -3.07
C MET A 99 6.09 8.82 -3.10
N PRO A 100 6.37 8.17 -4.22
CA PRO A 100 7.42 7.17 -4.27
C PRO A 100 8.82 7.79 -4.30
N SER A 101 9.79 6.97 -3.93
CA SER A 101 11.20 7.09 -4.28
C SER A 101 11.70 5.74 -4.73
N SER A 102 12.89 5.62 -5.35
CA SER A 102 13.39 4.35 -5.87
C SER A 102 14.80 4.01 -5.39
N LEU A 103 15.00 2.73 -5.04
CA LEU A 103 16.31 2.16 -4.75
C LEU A 103 17.29 2.22 -5.94
N ASP A 104 16.81 2.55 -7.13
CA ASP A 104 17.69 2.74 -8.28
C ASP A 104 18.65 3.92 -8.11
N VAL A 105 18.26 4.91 -7.27
CA VAL A 105 19.05 6.12 -7.00
C VAL A 105 19.19 6.46 -5.52
N VAL A 106 18.32 5.91 -4.66
CA VAL A 106 18.26 6.22 -3.22
C VAL A 106 18.90 5.09 -2.40
N PRO A 107 19.80 5.37 -1.44
CA PRO A 107 20.35 4.36 -0.54
C PRO A 107 19.29 3.61 0.28
N HIS A 108 19.49 2.33 0.51
CA HIS A 108 18.55 1.42 1.23
C HIS A 108 18.08 1.98 2.58
N LYS A 109 19.02 2.49 3.38
CA LYS A 109 18.68 3.05 4.70
C LYS A 109 17.72 4.22 4.59
N LEU A 110 17.92 5.12 3.62
CA LEU A 110 17.03 6.25 3.39
C LEU A 110 15.65 5.82 2.86
N MET A 111 15.61 4.81 2.00
CA MET A 111 14.34 4.21 1.54
C MET A 111 13.58 3.57 2.69
N PHE A 112 14.28 2.86 3.57
CA PHE A 112 13.67 2.30 4.76
C PHE A 112 13.15 3.39 5.71
N ASP A 113 13.93 4.45 5.95
CA ASP A 113 13.52 5.57 6.80
C ASP A 113 12.30 6.31 6.24
N GLN A 114 12.20 6.47 4.91
CA GLN A 114 11.03 7.02 4.26
C GLN A 114 9.80 6.10 4.44
N ASN A 115 9.97 4.79 4.34
CA ASN A 115 8.89 3.83 4.64
C ASN A 115 8.43 3.92 6.10
N GLN A 116 9.35 4.13 7.06
CA GLN A 116 9.00 4.36 8.47
C GLN A 116 8.28 5.71 8.66
N LEU A 117 8.68 6.75 7.94
CA LEU A 117 7.98 8.03 7.94
C LEU A 117 6.52 7.86 7.50
N TYR A 118 6.29 7.20 6.37
CA TYR A 118 4.93 6.94 5.88
C TYR A 118 4.10 6.13 6.88
N ARG A 119 4.69 5.11 7.50
CA ARG A 119 4.03 4.31 8.54
C ARG A 119 3.63 5.14 9.75
N SER A 120 4.52 5.98 10.23
CA SER A 120 4.27 6.81 11.41
C SER A 120 3.19 7.87 11.19
N LYS A 121 2.98 8.29 9.94
CA LYS A 121 2.02 9.33 9.54
C LYS A 121 0.85 8.80 8.71
N ALA A 122 0.72 7.49 8.55
CA ALA A 122 -0.22 6.84 7.62
C ALA A 122 -1.66 7.34 7.75
N LEU A 123 -2.14 7.54 8.98
CA LEU A 123 -3.49 8.02 9.32
C LEU A 123 -3.49 9.49 9.81
N GLY A 124 -2.33 10.14 9.81
CA GLY A 124 -2.13 11.50 10.31
C GLY A 124 -2.66 12.59 9.39
N LYS A 125 -2.25 13.84 9.68
CA LYS A 125 -2.59 15.01 8.87
C LYS A 125 -1.80 15.00 7.57
N LEU A 126 -2.49 15.30 6.47
CA LEU A 126 -1.93 15.29 5.13
C LEU A 126 -0.80 16.32 4.96
N ASP A 127 -0.99 17.52 5.46
CA ASP A 127 0.03 18.58 5.38
C ASP A 127 1.31 18.22 6.15
N GLU A 128 1.20 17.58 7.32
CA GLU A 128 2.35 17.10 8.08
C GLU A 128 3.09 15.96 7.35
N LEU A 129 2.34 15.05 6.71
CA LEU A 129 2.94 13.94 5.95
C LEU A 129 3.66 14.47 4.71
N VAL A 130 2.97 15.31 3.90
CA VAL A 130 3.55 15.89 2.69
C VAL A 130 4.77 16.75 3.02
N GLN A 131 4.69 17.59 4.08
CA GLN A 131 5.82 18.40 4.54
C GLN A 131 7.04 17.53 4.91
N ALA A 132 6.81 16.50 5.72
CA ALA A 132 7.90 15.62 6.15
C ALA A 132 8.49 14.80 5.00
N ALA A 133 7.66 14.34 4.06
CA ALA A 133 8.12 13.62 2.87
C ALA A 133 8.92 14.52 1.92
N SER A 134 8.50 15.77 1.74
CA SER A 134 9.15 16.74 0.84
C SER A 134 10.60 17.05 1.22
N VAL A 135 10.89 17.08 2.52
CA VAL A 135 12.25 17.33 3.02
C VAL A 135 12.99 16.06 3.40
N HIS A 136 12.40 14.88 3.19
CA HIS A 136 13.06 13.62 3.47
C HIS A 136 14.20 13.37 2.46
N PRO A 137 15.41 12.97 2.91
CA PRO A 137 16.55 12.79 2.01
C PRO A 137 16.29 11.87 0.81
N ALA A 138 15.47 10.82 0.98
CA ALA A 138 15.08 9.96 -0.14
C ALA A 138 14.36 10.74 -1.25
N MET A 139 13.41 11.61 -0.91
CA MET A 139 12.68 12.44 -1.86
C MET A 139 13.57 13.51 -2.49
N LEU A 140 14.41 14.17 -1.67
CA LEU A 140 15.37 15.16 -2.15
C LEU A 140 16.36 14.59 -3.17
N ILE A 141 16.75 13.31 -3.01
CA ILE A 141 17.59 12.58 -3.98
C ILE A 141 16.77 12.22 -5.22
N TYR A 142 15.61 11.59 -5.02
CA TYR A 142 14.83 11.01 -6.11
C TYR A 142 14.32 12.04 -7.12
N LEU A 143 13.90 13.21 -6.63
CA LEU A 143 13.40 14.31 -7.48
C LEU A 143 14.42 15.44 -7.65
N ASP A 144 15.70 15.20 -7.32
CA ASP A 144 16.83 16.12 -7.49
C ASP A 144 16.68 17.51 -6.83
N ASN A 145 15.76 17.64 -5.86
CA ASN A 145 15.62 18.91 -5.15
C ASN A 145 16.86 19.24 -4.30
N ARG A 146 17.69 18.24 -3.97
CA ARG A 146 18.95 18.43 -3.25
C ARG A 146 19.92 19.39 -3.96
N ALA A 147 19.81 19.55 -5.28
CA ALA A 147 20.63 20.45 -6.10
C ALA A 147 19.91 21.76 -6.47
N ASN A 148 18.68 21.97 -5.98
CA ASN A 148 17.86 23.13 -6.31
C ASN A 148 18.39 24.39 -5.63
N ALA A 149 18.90 25.35 -6.43
CA ALA A 149 19.55 26.58 -5.94
C ALA A 149 19.05 27.82 -6.69
N ALA A 150 19.11 28.98 -6.02
CA ALA A 150 18.83 30.25 -6.62
C ALA A 150 19.69 30.46 -7.87
N GLY A 151 19.07 30.94 -8.95
CA GLY A 151 19.71 31.08 -10.26
C GLY A 151 19.58 29.86 -11.19
N TRP A 152 19.39 28.66 -10.63
CA TRP A 152 19.19 27.40 -11.36
C TRP A 152 18.08 26.57 -10.72
N PRO A 153 16.83 27.07 -10.64
CA PRO A 153 15.74 26.33 -10.00
C PRO A 153 15.44 25.03 -10.73
N ASN A 154 15.29 23.93 -9.97
CA ASN A 154 14.89 22.65 -10.50
C ASN A 154 13.38 22.46 -10.31
N GLU A 155 12.63 22.30 -11.40
CA GLU A 155 11.17 22.22 -11.40
C GLU A 155 10.63 20.82 -11.06
N ASN A 156 11.46 19.78 -11.09
CA ASN A 156 11.01 18.40 -11.01
C ASN A 156 10.16 18.17 -9.75
N PHE A 157 10.71 18.39 -8.57
CA PHE A 157 9.96 18.24 -7.32
C PHE A 157 8.71 19.13 -7.26
N ALA A 158 8.82 20.40 -7.69
CA ALA A 158 7.71 21.34 -7.65
C ALA A 158 6.54 20.91 -8.54
N ARG A 159 6.83 20.34 -9.70
CA ARG A 159 5.84 19.77 -10.61
C ARG A 159 5.14 18.58 -9.97
N GLU A 160 5.90 17.60 -9.49
CA GLU A 160 5.35 16.38 -8.89
C GLU A 160 4.53 16.67 -7.62
N LEU A 161 4.97 17.65 -6.82
CA LEU A 161 4.22 18.09 -5.64
C LEU A 161 2.78 18.51 -6.01
N MET A 162 2.61 19.24 -7.11
CA MET A 162 1.29 19.72 -7.55
C MET A 162 0.56 18.67 -8.38
N GLU A 163 1.25 18.02 -9.30
CA GLU A 163 0.63 17.13 -10.28
C GLU A 163 0.24 15.78 -9.69
N LEU A 164 1.20 15.08 -9.06
CA LEU A 164 1.02 13.70 -8.62
C LEU A 164 0.66 13.59 -7.14
N PHE A 165 1.12 14.53 -6.29
CA PHE A 165 1.00 14.35 -4.85
C PHE A 165 -0.18 15.12 -4.23
N THR A 166 -0.62 16.25 -4.83
CA THR A 166 -1.61 17.09 -4.14
C THR A 166 -2.81 17.54 -4.96
N LEU A 167 -2.66 18.03 -6.18
CA LEU A 167 -3.74 18.71 -6.91
C LEU A 167 -4.27 17.92 -8.11
N GLY A 168 -3.40 17.19 -8.80
CA GLY A 168 -3.68 16.60 -10.11
C GLY A 168 -3.52 17.57 -11.28
N VAL A 169 -3.37 17.00 -12.48
CA VAL A 169 -3.18 17.73 -13.74
C VAL A 169 -4.29 18.78 -13.94
N GLY A 170 -3.91 19.96 -14.47
CA GLY A 170 -4.84 21.04 -14.85
C GLY A 170 -5.28 21.97 -13.72
N ASN A 171 -4.78 21.78 -12.49
CA ASN A 171 -5.11 22.61 -11.33
C ASN A 171 -4.02 23.63 -10.95
N TYR A 172 -3.00 23.73 -11.75
CA TYR A 172 -1.85 24.64 -11.62
C TYR A 172 -1.37 25.08 -13.02
N SER A 173 -0.55 26.11 -13.10
CA SER A 173 0.08 26.59 -14.33
C SER A 173 1.59 26.30 -14.34
N GLU A 174 2.23 26.37 -15.51
CA GLU A 174 3.69 26.29 -15.63
C GLU A 174 4.40 27.42 -14.88
N THR A 175 3.75 28.57 -14.71
CA THR A 175 4.28 29.65 -13.88
C THR A 175 4.29 29.23 -12.40
N ASP A 176 3.22 28.57 -11.92
CA ASP A 176 3.18 28.06 -10.55
C ASP A 176 4.28 27.03 -10.29
N VAL A 177 4.60 26.19 -11.29
CA VAL A 177 5.71 25.22 -11.19
C VAL A 177 7.04 25.96 -11.01
N ARG A 178 7.34 26.94 -11.88
CA ARG A 178 8.59 27.73 -11.78
C ARG A 178 8.71 28.48 -10.45
N GLU A 179 7.63 29.15 -10.03
CA GLU A 179 7.63 29.92 -8.79
C GLU A 179 7.71 29.01 -7.55
N SER A 180 7.06 27.84 -7.58
CA SER A 180 7.22 26.83 -6.55
C SER A 180 8.65 26.28 -6.52
N ALA A 181 9.27 26.00 -7.67
CA ALA A 181 10.67 25.56 -7.74
C ALA A 181 11.63 26.57 -7.09
N ARG A 182 11.41 27.88 -7.34
CA ARG A 182 12.15 28.99 -6.68
C ARG A 182 11.94 28.97 -5.16
N ALA A 183 10.72 28.67 -4.69
CA ALA A 183 10.41 28.57 -3.26
C ALA A 183 11.11 27.39 -2.59
N TRP A 184 11.37 26.30 -3.33
CA TRP A 184 12.07 25.12 -2.85
C TRP A 184 13.59 25.18 -2.99
N THR A 185 14.17 26.27 -3.50
CA THR A 185 15.62 26.45 -3.55
C THR A 185 16.22 26.44 -2.15
N GLY A 186 17.42 25.87 -1.99
CA GLY A 186 18.11 25.77 -0.70
C GLY A 186 17.61 24.65 0.23
N HIS A 187 16.47 24.02 -0.06
CA HIS A 187 16.01 22.83 0.65
C HIS A 187 16.80 21.62 0.14
N THR A 188 17.86 21.25 0.82
CA THR A 188 18.83 20.23 0.41
C THR A 188 19.13 19.25 1.53
N MET A 189 20.16 18.47 1.37
CA MET A 189 20.65 17.52 2.39
C MET A 189 22.14 17.70 2.62
N ASP A 190 22.57 17.39 3.82
CA ASP A 190 23.97 17.24 4.16
C ASP A 190 24.45 15.84 3.75
N THR A 191 25.48 15.76 2.91
CA THR A 191 25.99 14.49 2.38
C THR A 191 26.86 13.72 3.37
N GLY A 192 27.33 14.38 4.44
CA GLY A 192 28.11 13.72 5.51
C GLY A 192 27.19 13.01 6.51
N THR A 193 26.06 13.62 6.84
CA THR A 193 25.08 13.08 7.80
C THR A 193 23.85 12.45 7.13
N TRP A 194 23.67 12.62 5.84
CA TRP A 194 22.51 12.16 5.07
C TRP A 194 21.17 12.64 5.65
N SER A 195 21.17 13.86 6.21
CA SER A 195 20.01 14.50 6.82
C SER A 195 19.61 15.77 6.07
N TYR A 196 18.35 16.16 6.21
CA TYR A 196 17.85 17.43 5.66
C TYR A 196 18.67 18.60 6.18
N ARG A 197 18.96 19.55 5.29
CA ARG A 197 19.62 20.84 5.59
C ARG A 197 19.01 21.95 4.74
N PHE A 198 18.67 23.06 5.37
CA PHE A 198 18.36 24.30 4.64
C PHE A 198 19.64 25.11 4.45
N ARG A 199 19.94 25.49 3.20
CA ARG A 199 21.04 26.36 2.80
C ARG A 199 20.50 27.71 2.38
N SER A 200 20.57 28.70 3.28
CA SER A 200 20.11 30.06 3.02
C SER A 200 20.88 30.75 1.88
N ASP A 201 22.16 30.41 1.70
CA ASP A 201 23.00 30.91 0.60
C ASP A 201 22.58 30.33 -0.78
N TRP A 202 21.76 29.29 -0.80
CA TRP A 202 21.17 28.74 -2.02
C TRP A 202 19.71 29.14 -2.23
N HIS A 203 19.07 29.76 -1.23
CA HIS A 203 17.65 30.07 -1.29
C HIS A 203 17.38 31.39 -2.03
N ASP A 204 16.36 31.42 -2.87
CA ASP A 204 15.82 32.60 -3.51
C ASP A 204 14.83 33.30 -2.56
N PHE A 205 15.28 34.41 -1.94
CA PHE A 205 14.46 35.21 -1.03
C PHE A 205 13.59 36.25 -1.75
N GLY A 206 13.67 36.36 -3.09
CA GLY A 206 12.85 37.27 -3.89
C GLY A 206 11.36 36.94 -3.83
N ASN A 207 10.53 37.90 -4.17
CA ASN A 207 9.11 37.68 -4.35
C ASN A 207 8.84 36.64 -5.46
N LYS A 208 7.84 35.80 -5.26
CA LYS A 208 7.35 34.79 -6.18
C LYS A 208 5.85 34.94 -6.30
N THR A 209 5.32 34.89 -7.51
CA THR A 209 3.87 34.90 -7.73
C THR A 209 3.38 33.46 -7.88
N PHE A 210 2.86 32.89 -6.79
CA PHE A 210 2.34 31.53 -6.76
C PHE A 210 0.83 31.55 -6.63
N MET A 211 0.13 30.96 -7.61
CA MET A 211 -1.34 30.88 -7.67
C MET A 211 -2.04 32.23 -7.45
N GLY A 212 -1.44 33.31 -8.00
CA GLY A 212 -1.98 34.67 -7.95
C GLY A 212 -1.61 35.48 -6.71
N ASP A 213 -0.90 34.90 -5.73
CA ASP A 213 -0.40 35.61 -4.54
C ASP A 213 1.11 35.84 -4.64
N THR A 214 1.52 37.11 -4.48
CA THR A 214 2.92 37.57 -4.64
C THR A 214 3.53 37.93 -3.31
N ARG A 215 4.51 37.13 -2.87
CA ARG A 215 5.29 37.32 -1.64
C ARG A 215 6.58 36.50 -1.65
N PRO A 216 7.48 36.63 -0.68
CA PRO A 216 8.68 35.79 -0.58
C PRO A 216 8.33 34.38 -0.07
N TRP A 217 7.66 33.59 -0.93
CA TRP A 217 7.29 32.23 -0.66
C TRP A 217 8.51 31.34 -0.36
N ASP A 218 8.38 30.43 0.61
CA ASP A 218 9.27 29.29 0.82
C ASP A 218 8.55 27.96 0.62
N GLY A 219 9.30 26.86 0.54
CA GLY A 219 8.76 25.52 0.27
C GLY A 219 7.64 25.08 1.23
N PRO A 220 7.84 25.14 2.57
CA PRO A 220 6.80 24.85 3.56
C PRO A 220 5.51 25.64 3.37
N GLN A 221 5.60 26.92 3.03
CA GLN A 221 4.43 27.77 2.79
C GLN A 221 3.66 27.37 1.53
N ILE A 222 4.35 26.86 0.48
CA ILE A 222 3.69 26.29 -0.69
C ILE A 222 2.77 25.14 -0.26
N ILE A 223 3.25 24.19 0.54
CA ILE A 223 2.43 23.06 1.02
C ILE A 223 1.23 23.54 1.83
N GLN A 224 1.42 24.53 2.73
CA GLN A 224 0.31 25.10 3.48
C GLN A 224 -0.72 25.76 2.58
N HIS A 225 -0.30 26.48 1.55
CA HIS A 225 -1.21 27.10 0.57
C HIS A 225 -2.03 26.06 -0.20
N LEU A 226 -1.41 24.92 -0.59
CA LEU A 226 -2.06 23.83 -1.31
C LEU A 226 -3.06 23.08 -0.44
N LEU A 227 -2.70 22.77 0.80
CA LEU A 227 -3.42 21.82 1.65
C LEU A 227 -4.29 22.47 2.74
N ARG A 228 -4.01 23.73 3.10
CA ARG A 228 -4.73 24.48 4.14
C ARG A 228 -5.26 25.82 3.64
N GLY A 229 -4.84 26.26 2.47
CA GLY A 229 -5.21 27.52 1.84
C GLY A 229 -6.27 27.37 0.73
N PRO A 230 -6.29 28.28 -0.27
CA PRO A 230 -7.31 28.34 -1.31
C PRO A 230 -7.46 27.05 -2.14
N LYS A 231 -6.43 26.21 -2.24
CA LYS A 231 -6.44 24.96 -3.00
C LYS A 231 -6.86 23.74 -2.17
N GLN A 232 -7.14 23.90 -0.86
CA GLN A 232 -7.50 22.79 0.04
C GLN A 232 -8.60 21.89 -0.52
N ARG A 233 -9.66 22.48 -1.09
CA ARG A 233 -10.78 21.70 -1.65
C ARG A 233 -10.34 20.85 -2.84
N VAL A 234 -9.48 21.40 -3.72
CA VAL A 234 -8.95 20.67 -4.88
C VAL A 234 -8.08 19.50 -4.41
N ALA A 235 -7.17 19.76 -3.47
CA ALA A 235 -6.32 18.72 -2.89
C ALA A 235 -7.13 17.64 -2.18
N ALA A 236 -8.16 18.03 -1.42
CA ALA A 236 -9.04 17.08 -0.74
C ALA A 236 -9.79 16.18 -1.74
N ARG A 237 -10.30 16.72 -2.84
CA ARG A 237 -10.94 15.95 -3.91
C ARG A 237 -9.97 14.97 -4.58
N PHE A 238 -8.75 15.44 -4.86
CA PHE A 238 -7.71 14.61 -5.48
C PHE A 238 -7.38 13.40 -4.59
N LEU A 239 -7.09 13.62 -3.32
CA LEU A 239 -6.78 12.53 -2.38
C LEU A 239 -7.99 11.62 -2.13
N ALA A 240 -9.19 12.18 -2.01
CA ALA A 240 -10.42 11.41 -1.85
C ALA A 240 -10.62 10.42 -3.01
N LYS A 241 -10.41 10.87 -4.25
CA LYS A 241 -10.48 10.02 -5.44
C LYS A 241 -9.40 8.92 -5.43
N LYS A 242 -8.14 9.26 -5.13
CA LYS A 242 -7.02 8.31 -5.09
C LYS A 242 -7.23 7.24 -3.99
N LEU A 243 -7.64 7.64 -2.77
CA LEU A 243 -7.91 6.70 -1.67
C LEU A 243 -9.15 5.85 -1.89
N TRP A 244 -10.22 6.41 -2.49
CA TRP A 244 -11.36 5.59 -2.90
C TRP A 244 -10.94 4.51 -3.89
N GLN A 245 -10.20 4.86 -4.93
CA GLN A 245 -9.72 3.90 -5.93
C GLN A 245 -8.83 2.82 -5.33
N PHE A 246 -8.04 3.16 -4.32
CA PHE A 246 -7.15 2.21 -3.63
C PHE A 246 -7.92 1.28 -2.67
N LEU A 247 -8.92 1.78 -1.96
CA LEU A 247 -9.65 1.02 -0.94
C LEU A 247 -10.95 0.40 -1.43
N ALA A 248 -11.65 1.03 -2.36
CA ALA A 248 -12.98 0.62 -2.80
C ALA A 248 -13.03 0.13 -4.25
N GLY A 249 -12.23 0.70 -5.14
CA GLY A 249 -12.14 0.20 -6.51
C GLY A 249 -12.70 1.16 -7.55
N PRO A 250 -13.88 0.94 -8.14
CA PRO A 250 -14.29 1.65 -9.37
C PRO A 250 -14.25 3.17 -9.21
N THR A 251 -14.13 3.86 -10.34
CA THR A 251 -14.08 5.32 -10.36
C THR A 251 -15.30 5.92 -9.62
N PRO A 252 -15.07 6.71 -8.57
CA PRO A 252 -16.18 7.31 -7.82
C PRO A 252 -16.88 8.39 -8.64
N SER A 253 -18.17 8.62 -8.38
CA SER A 253 -18.90 9.78 -8.92
C SER A 253 -18.36 11.07 -8.32
N ASP A 254 -18.55 12.20 -9.02
CA ASP A 254 -18.14 13.51 -8.51
C ASP A 254 -18.84 13.85 -7.18
N ALA A 255 -20.12 13.49 -7.04
CA ALA A 255 -20.86 13.69 -5.79
C ALA A 255 -20.23 12.91 -4.61
N LEU A 256 -19.78 11.68 -4.85
CA LEU A 256 -19.09 10.89 -3.83
C LEU A 256 -17.73 11.51 -3.48
N VAL A 257 -16.96 11.93 -4.50
CA VAL A 257 -15.68 12.62 -4.29
C VAL A 257 -15.87 13.89 -3.47
N ASP A 258 -16.92 14.67 -3.74
CA ASP A 258 -17.25 15.89 -2.99
C ASP A 258 -17.62 15.62 -1.53
N ALA A 259 -18.39 14.58 -1.27
CA ALA A 259 -18.74 14.17 0.08
C ALA A 259 -17.50 13.71 0.87
N LEU A 260 -16.63 12.92 0.26
CA LEU A 260 -15.38 12.44 0.87
C LEU A 260 -14.38 13.58 1.11
N ALA A 261 -14.25 14.50 0.16
CA ALA A 261 -13.42 15.69 0.32
C ALA A 261 -13.91 16.59 1.47
N SER A 262 -15.23 16.74 1.61
CA SER A 262 -15.82 17.47 2.73
C SER A 262 -15.52 16.79 4.07
N ALA A 263 -15.59 15.47 4.15
CA ALA A 263 -15.23 14.71 5.35
C ALA A 263 -13.75 14.87 5.72
N LEU A 264 -12.84 14.85 4.71
CA LEU A 264 -11.40 15.09 4.93
C LEU A 264 -11.15 16.49 5.50
N ILE A 265 -11.77 17.51 4.92
CA ILE A 265 -11.63 18.90 5.39
C ILE A 265 -12.19 19.04 6.82
N ALA A 266 -13.39 18.54 7.09
CA ALA A 266 -14.01 18.56 8.41
C ALA A 266 -13.19 17.79 9.46
N GLY A 267 -12.48 16.74 9.04
CA GLY A 267 -11.55 15.96 9.86
C GLY A 267 -10.15 16.58 9.96
N ASP A 268 -9.99 17.87 9.75
CA ASP A 268 -8.70 18.59 9.82
C ASP A 268 -7.62 17.98 8.93
N MET A 269 -8.01 17.59 7.71
CA MET A 269 -7.14 16.96 6.71
C MET A 269 -6.44 15.68 7.22
N ARG A 270 -7.04 14.97 8.18
CA ARG A 270 -6.53 13.69 8.66
C ARG A 270 -6.94 12.57 7.72
N THR A 271 -5.98 11.79 7.29
CA THR A 271 -6.20 10.60 6.46
C THR A 271 -7.16 9.60 7.13
N GLU A 272 -7.10 9.46 8.46
CA GLU A 272 -8.02 8.64 9.24
C GLU A 272 -9.49 9.01 9.01
N ALA A 273 -9.82 10.30 9.03
CA ALA A 273 -11.16 10.80 8.81
C ALA A 273 -11.68 10.46 7.40
N LEU A 274 -10.82 10.58 6.39
CA LEU A 274 -11.15 10.20 5.02
C LEU A 274 -11.35 8.69 4.89
N VAL A 275 -10.46 7.88 5.44
CA VAL A 275 -10.59 6.41 5.41
C VAL A 275 -11.88 5.98 6.10
N ARG A 276 -12.17 6.52 7.30
CA ARG A 276 -13.43 6.26 8.00
C ARG A 276 -14.64 6.64 7.16
N ALA A 277 -14.62 7.82 6.53
CA ALA A 277 -15.69 8.26 5.65
C ALA A 277 -15.90 7.33 4.45
N ILE A 278 -14.82 6.83 3.82
CA ILE A 278 -14.89 5.84 2.73
C ILE A 278 -15.58 4.57 3.21
N LEU A 279 -15.13 4.01 4.32
CA LEU A 279 -15.64 2.73 4.85
C LEU A 279 -17.11 2.81 5.28
N LEU A 280 -17.58 3.96 5.73
CA LEU A 280 -18.97 4.17 6.13
C LEU A 280 -19.92 4.44 4.96
N ARG A 281 -19.44 4.65 3.75
CA ARG A 281 -20.31 4.87 2.60
C ARG A 281 -21.11 3.60 2.24
N PRO A 282 -22.41 3.73 1.95
CA PRO A 282 -23.19 2.61 1.43
C PRO A 282 -22.59 1.99 0.18
N GLU A 283 -22.01 2.82 -0.69
CA GLU A 283 -21.35 2.41 -1.93
C GLU A 283 -20.16 1.48 -1.66
N PHE A 284 -19.48 1.61 -0.52
CA PHE A 284 -18.36 0.73 -0.14
C PHE A 284 -18.80 -0.73 0.03
N ARG A 285 -20.05 -0.97 0.40
CA ARG A 285 -20.62 -2.31 0.57
C ARG A 285 -21.44 -2.77 -0.64
N SER A 286 -21.45 -2.01 -1.73
CA SER A 286 -22.20 -2.39 -2.92
C SER A 286 -21.59 -3.63 -3.60
N PRO A 287 -22.37 -4.41 -4.35
CA PRO A 287 -21.86 -5.57 -5.09
C PRO A 287 -20.72 -5.23 -6.05
N GLU A 288 -20.73 -4.04 -6.65
CA GLU A 288 -19.71 -3.58 -7.59
C GLU A 288 -18.36 -3.32 -6.91
N VAL A 289 -18.37 -2.96 -5.61
CA VAL A 289 -17.17 -2.72 -4.83
C VAL A 289 -16.66 -4.00 -4.19
N ARG A 290 -17.57 -4.89 -3.75
CA ARG A 290 -17.17 -6.19 -3.19
C ARG A 290 -16.42 -7.01 -4.21
N GLN A 291 -15.22 -7.45 -3.87
CA GLN A 291 -14.33 -8.18 -4.79
C GLN A 291 -14.13 -7.46 -6.14
N GLY A 292 -14.27 -6.14 -6.16
CA GLY A 292 -14.10 -5.29 -7.35
C GLY A 292 -12.65 -4.89 -7.63
N LEU A 293 -11.72 -5.18 -6.71
CA LEU A 293 -10.30 -4.90 -6.87
C LEU A 293 -9.49 -6.18 -7.00
N VAL A 294 -8.57 -6.18 -7.95
CA VAL A 294 -7.51 -7.20 -8.02
C VAL A 294 -6.47 -6.86 -6.98
N ARG A 295 -6.14 -7.81 -6.10
CA ARG A 295 -5.05 -7.63 -5.13
C ARG A 295 -3.76 -7.29 -5.83
N SER A 296 -3.09 -6.24 -5.36
CA SER A 296 -1.71 -5.97 -5.76
C SER A 296 -0.79 -7.14 -5.36
N PRO A 297 0.37 -7.30 -5.98
CA PRO A 297 1.33 -8.33 -5.59
C PRO A 297 1.68 -8.32 -4.11
N PHE A 298 1.88 -7.14 -3.51
CA PHE A 298 2.08 -7.03 -2.06
C PHE A 298 0.92 -7.61 -1.27
N GLU A 299 -0.32 -7.22 -1.59
CA GLU A 299 -1.52 -7.69 -0.90
C GLU A 299 -1.71 -9.19 -1.06
N PHE A 300 -1.48 -9.71 -2.26
CA PHE A 300 -1.57 -11.13 -2.56
C PHE A 300 -0.55 -11.94 -1.75
N ILE A 301 0.72 -11.50 -1.73
CA ILE A 301 1.79 -12.17 -0.99
C ILE A 301 1.49 -12.13 0.51
N VAL A 302 1.16 -10.95 1.06
CA VAL A 302 0.88 -10.81 2.50
C VAL A 302 -0.32 -11.66 2.91
N ALA A 303 -1.41 -11.67 2.11
CA ALA A 303 -2.57 -12.55 2.36
C ALA A 303 -2.16 -14.02 2.35
N THR A 304 -1.39 -14.45 1.35
CA THR A 304 -0.91 -15.83 1.22
C THR A 304 -0.08 -16.26 2.43
N LEU A 305 0.90 -15.44 2.82
CA LEU A 305 1.75 -15.71 3.98
C LEU A 305 0.96 -15.70 5.30
N ARG A 306 0.01 -14.77 5.45
CA ARG A 306 -0.82 -14.63 6.64
C ARG A 306 -1.69 -15.88 6.85
N HIS A 307 -2.39 -16.31 5.82
CA HIS A 307 -3.29 -17.46 5.90
C HIS A 307 -2.56 -18.82 5.96
N SER A 308 -1.38 -18.91 5.36
CA SER A 308 -0.56 -20.13 5.42
C SER A 308 0.32 -20.23 6.68
N GLY A 309 0.43 -19.14 7.47
CA GLY A 309 1.32 -19.09 8.62
C GLY A 309 2.82 -19.04 8.28
N ARG A 310 3.18 -18.90 6.98
CA ARG A 310 4.58 -18.90 6.53
C ARG A 310 5.17 -17.48 6.60
N SER A 311 6.48 -17.39 6.78
CA SER A 311 7.21 -16.12 6.78
C SER A 311 7.80 -15.79 5.41
N ALA A 312 8.06 -14.51 5.17
CA ALA A 312 8.73 -14.07 3.96
C ALA A 312 10.19 -14.55 3.88
N ALA A 313 10.84 -14.75 5.02
CA ALA A 313 12.20 -15.28 5.09
C ALA A 313 12.28 -16.73 4.60
N GLU A 314 11.25 -17.54 4.90
CA GLU A 314 11.17 -18.95 4.49
C GLU A 314 10.82 -19.11 3.01
N ILE A 315 9.82 -18.38 2.55
CA ILE A 315 9.25 -18.51 1.19
C ILE A 315 10.00 -17.70 0.15
N ARG A 316 10.64 -16.58 0.56
CA ARG A 316 11.38 -15.64 -0.30
C ARG A 316 10.57 -15.11 -1.49
N PRO A 317 9.33 -14.63 -1.29
CA PRO A 317 8.42 -14.21 -2.36
C PRO A 317 8.94 -12.99 -3.13
N GLN A 318 9.91 -12.25 -2.59
CA GLN A 318 10.52 -11.09 -3.25
C GLN A 318 11.13 -11.42 -4.62
N TRP A 319 11.51 -12.66 -4.87
CA TRP A 319 12.02 -13.10 -6.17
C TRP A 319 10.93 -13.26 -7.23
N LEU A 320 9.67 -13.35 -6.81
CA LEU A 320 8.51 -13.44 -7.70
C LEU A 320 7.86 -12.07 -7.96
N MET A 321 8.18 -11.05 -7.15
CA MET A 321 7.59 -9.72 -7.25
C MET A 321 7.81 -9.03 -8.61
N PRO A 322 9.01 -9.09 -9.25
CA PRO A 322 9.20 -8.54 -10.59
C PRO A 322 8.25 -9.16 -11.62
N GLY A 323 8.10 -10.48 -11.59
CA GLY A 323 7.16 -11.21 -12.46
C GLY A 323 5.69 -10.85 -12.21
N MET A 324 5.35 -10.49 -10.96
CA MET A 324 4.01 -9.99 -10.60
C MET A 324 3.79 -8.52 -10.97
N GLY A 325 4.85 -7.75 -11.28
CA GLY A 325 4.78 -6.34 -11.70
C GLY A 325 4.87 -5.33 -10.54
N GLN A 326 5.27 -5.75 -9.33
CA GLN A 326 5.47 -4.83 -8.20
C GLN A 326 6.72 -5.22 -7.41
N GLU A 327 7.81 -4.52 -7.64
CA GLU A 327 8.99 -4.57 -6.78
C GLU A 327 8.89 -3.50 -5.70
N LEU A 328 8.81 -3.90 -4.44
CA LEU A 328 8.81 -2.92 -3.34
C LEU A 328 10.08 -2.06 -3.38
N PHE A 329 9.94 -0.80 -3.04
CA PHE A 329 11.02 0.19 -3.05
C PHE A 329 11.62 0.51 -4.44
N ARG A 330 11.09 -0.08 -5.51
CA ARG A 330 11.51 0.15 -6.90
C ARG A 330 10.31 0.40 -7.81
N PRO A 331 9.59 1.52 -7.64
CA PRO A 331 8.50 1.89 -8.54
C PRO A 331 9.04 2.11 -9.96
N PRO A 332 8.25 1.82 -11.01
CA PRO A 332 8.69 2.00 -12.39
C PRO A 332 8.94 3.48 -12.76
N ASN A 333 8.27 4.40 -12.08
CA ASN A 333 8.39 5.84 -12.28
C ASN A 333 7.81 6.60 -11.07
N VAL A 334 7.74 7.94 -11.16
CA VAL A 334 7.26 8.83 -10.09
C VAL A 334 5.74 8.75 -9.86
N ASP A 335 4.95 8.19 -10.77
CA ASP A 335 3.51 7.92 -10.55
C ASP A 335 3.26 6.60 -9.80
N GLY A 336 4.33 5.89 -9.41
CA GLY A 336 4.26 4.64 -8.67
C GLY A 336 3.94 3.42 -9.55
N TRP A 337 3.15 2.49 -9.02
CA TRP A 337 2.74 1.28 -9.75
C TRP A 337 1.33 1.42 -10.31
N GLY A 338 1.06 0.68 -11.37
CA GLY A 338 -0.30 0.48 -11.86
C GLY A 338 -1.21 -0.15 -10.78
N THR A 339 -2.51 -0.14 -11.04
CA THR A 339 -3.51 -0.63 -10.08
C THR A 339 -4.50 -1.57 -10.74
N ASN A 340 -5.18 -2.38 -9.94
CA ASN A 340 -6.30 -3.22 -10.32
C ASN A 340 -5.94 -4.14 -11.52
N ARG A 341 -6.52 -3.94 -12.70
CA ARG A 341 -6.31 -4.81 -13.88
C ARG A 341 -4.85 -4.92 -14.34
N TYR A 342 -4.00 -3.98 -13.94
CA TYR A 342 -2.56 -4.05 -14.21
C TYR A 342 -1.93 -5.35 -13.69
N TRP A 343 -2.49 -5.93 -12.63
CA TRP A 343 -2.00 -7.15 -11.98
C TRP A 343 -2.50 -8.46 -12.62
N LEU A 344 -3.20 -8.39 -13.77
CA LEU A 344 -3.78 -9.53 -14.49
C LEU A 344 -2.98 -9.91 -15.75
N SER A 345 -1.67 -9.78 -15.75
CA SER A 345 -0.82 -10.26 -16.84
C SER A 345 -0.55 -11.77 -16.74
N THR A 346 -0.12 -12.39 -17.84
CA THR A 346 0.31 -13.79 -17.87
C THR A 346 1.49 -14.02 -16.94
N SER A 347 2.46 -13.09 -16.94
CA SER A 347 3.62 -13.13 -16.04
C SER A 347 3.19 -13.08 -14.57
N ALA A 348 2.26 -12.17 -14.21
CA ALA A 348 1.74 -12.08 -12.85
C ALA A 348 1.01 -13.37 -12.45
N SER A 349 0.20 -13.93 -13.34
CA SER A 349 -0.52 -15.19 -13.08
C SER A 349 0.43 -16.34 -12.85
N TRP A 350 1.49 -16.45 -13.66
CA TRP A 350 2.52 -17.48 -13.50
C TRP A 350 3.28 -17.33 -12.17
N ALA A 351 3.72 -16.12 -11.83
CA ALA A 351 4.45 -15.87 -10.59
C ALA A 351 3.57 -16.11 -9.35
N LYS A 352 2.28 -15.77 -9.40
CA LYS A 352 1.30 -16.07 -8.34
C LYS A 352 1.09 -17.59 -8.19
N ALA A 353 0.98 -18.32 -9.31
CA ALA A 353 0.84 -19.77 -9.30
C ALA A 353 2.09 -20.44 -8.72
N THR A 354 3.29 -19.97 -9.07
CA THR A 354 4.55 -20.44 -8.49
C THR A 354 4.57 -20.24 -6.97
N LEU A 355 4.14 -19.08 -6.46
CA LEU A 355 4.04 -18.86 -5.02
C LEU A 355 3.02 -19.80 -4.37
N ALA A 356 1.85 -19.97 -4.98
CA ALA A 356 0.80 -20.84 -4.48
C ALA A 356 1.27 -22.31 -4.39
N ASP A 357 2.02 -22.76 -5.41
CA ASP A 357 2.61 -24.12 -5.43
C ASP A 357 3.69 -24.29 -4.35
N GLN A 358 4.56 -23.29 -4.15
CA GLN A 358 5.54 -23.31 -3.05
C GLN A 358 4.87 -23.42 -1.68
N ILE A 359 3.77 -22.70 -1.45
CA ILE A 359 2.97 -22.82 -0.21
C ILE A 359 2.33 -24.20 -0.12
N GLY A 360 1.71 -24.66 -1.21
CA GLY A 360 1.09 -26.00 -1.29
C GLY A 360 2.08 -27.11 -0.96
N ALA A 361 3.28 -27.08 -1.51
CA ALA A 361 4.34 -28.06 -1.25
C ALA A 361 4.73 -28.16 0.23
N THR A 362 4.54 -27.09 1.01
CA THR A 362 4.82 -27.06 2.45
C THR A 362 3.59 -27.38 3.33
N ALA A 363 2.40 -27.55 2.74
CA ALA A 363 1.14 -27.69 3.48
C ALA A 363 1.16 -28.84 4.51
N GLY A 364 1.75 -29.98 4.14
CA GLY A 364 1.88 -31.13 5.04
C GLY A 364 2.79 -30.87 6.24
N THR A 365 3.88 -30.13 6.05
CA THR A 365 4.87 -29.86 7.12
C THR A 365 4.39 -28.86 8.16
N VAL A 366 3.44 -27.99 7.82
CA VAL A 366 2.88 -26.98 8.72
C VAL A 366 1.45 -27.29 9.17
N GLY A 367 0.96 -28.50 8.90
CA GLY A 367 -0.38 -28.93 9.33
C GLY A 367 -1.55 -28.25 8.61
N LEU A 368 -1.32 -27.54 7.48
CA LEU A 368 -2.40 -26.97 6.70
C LEU A 368 -3.34 -28.05 6.20
N LEU A 369 -4.64 -27.84 6.38
CA LEU A 369 -5.71 -28.75 5.99
C LEU A 369 -5.57 -30.15 6.57
N GLU A 370 -5.02 -30.29 7.78
CA GLU A 370 -4.88 -31.57 8.45
C GLU A 370 -6.24 -32.28 8.59
N GLY A 371 -6.28 -33.58 8.25
CA GLY A 371 -7.49 -34.39 8.27
C GLY A 371 -8.44 -34.10 7.09
N SER A 372 -8.05 -33.36 6.07
CA SER A 372 -8.89 -33.13 4.87
C SER A 372 -9.24 -34.45 4.19
N GLU A 373 -8.32 -35.39 4.15
CA GLU A 373 -8.48 -36.72 3.55
C GLU A 373 -9.57 -37.60 4.21
N LYS A 374 -9.98 -37.26 5.45
CA LYS A 374 -11.04 -37.96 6.20
C LYS A 374 -12.43 -37.32 6.00
N ARG A 375 -12.50 -36.19 5.32
CA ARG A 375 -13.73 -35.41 5.07
C ARG A 375 -14.32 -35.78 3.71
N THR A 376 -15.59 -35.48 3.50
CA THR A 376 -16.15 -35.50 2.13
C THR A 376 -15.43 -34.46 1.26
N PRO A 377 -15.45 -34.59 -0.08
CA PRO A 377 -14.85 -33.57 -0.97
C PRO A 377 -15.38 -32.16 -0.71
N ALA A 378 -16.69 -32.01 -0.49
CA ALA A 378 -17.31 -30.71 -0.20
C ALA A 378 -16.84 -30.08 1.12
N GLU A 379 -16.69 -30.91 2.17
CA GLU A 379 -16.16 -30.47 3.47
C GLU A 379 -14.68 -30.12 3.38
N ALA A 380 -13.85 -30.88 2.65
CA ALA A 380 -12.43 -30.59 2.45
C ALA A 380 -12.25 -29.25 1.72
N VAL A 381 -13.05 -29.00 0.68
CA VAL A 381 -13.09 -27.71 -0.05
C VAL A 381 -13.52 -26.56 0.87
N THR A 382 -14.55 -26.77 1.69
CA THR A 382 -15.02 -25.75 2.64
C THR A 382 -13.92 -25.36 3.65
N VAL A 383 -13.20 -26.34 4.16
CA VAL A 383 -12.06 -26.10 5.07
C VAL A 383 -10.94 -25.34 4.35
N ALA A 384 -10.60 -25.73 3.11
CA ALA A 384 -9.56 -25.07 2.34
C ALA A 384 -9.90 -23.59 2.08
N LEU A 385 -11.12 -23.31 1.61
CA LEU A 385 -11.59 -21.95 1.37
C LEU A 385 -11.59 -21.12 2.67
N GLY A 386 -12.10 -21.66 3.77
CA GLY A 386 -12.13 -20.99 5.07
C GLY A 386 -10.73 -20.70 5.62
N THR A 387 -9.77 -21.63 5.44
CA THR A 387 -8.36 -21.42 5.83
C THR A 387 -7.76 -20.20 5.15
N PHE A 388 -8.11 -19.94 3.89
CA PHE A 388 -7.64 -18.78 3.13
C PHE A 388 -8.58 -17.55 3.21
N GLY A 389 -9.52 -17.53 4.17
CA GLY A 389 -10.39 -16.39 4.41
C GLY A 389 -11.40 -16.14 3.30
N ILE A 390 -11.71 -17.16 2.48
CA ILE A 390 -12.70 -17.08 1.41
C ILE A 390 -14.07 -17.41 2.01
N ALA A 391 -14.82 -16.38 2.36
CA ALA A 391 -16.12 -16.52 2.99
C ALA A 391 -17.20 -17.09 2.04
N GLN A 392 -17.12 -16.71 0.77
CA GLN A 392 -18.02 -17.19 -0.27
C GLN A 392 -17.22 -17.49 -1.53
N ALA A 393 -17.41 -18.67 -2.08
CA ALA A 393 -16.86 -19.08 -3.36
C ALA A 393 -17.98 -19.44 -4.31
N SER A 394 -17.79 -19.14 -5.59
CA SER A 394 -18.74 -19.47 -6.66
C SER A 394 -18.98 -20.97 -6.76
N ALA A 395 -20.15 -21.36 -7.27
CA ALA A 395 -20.45 -22.77 -7.51
C ALA A 395 -19.41 -23.43 -8.44
N THR A 396 -18.91 -22.66 -9.42
CA THR A 396 -17.86 -23.12 -10.35
C THR A 396 -16.54 -23.40 -9.62
N THR A 397 -16.08 -22.48 -8.76
CA THR A 397 -14.85 -22.68 -7.96
C THR A 397 -14.99 -23.90 -7.06
N ARG A 398 -16.10 -24.03 -6.34
CA ARG A 398 -16.36 -25.19 -5.48
C ARG A 398 -16.38 -26.51 -6.26
N ALA A 399 -17.11 -26.57 -7.37
CA ALA A 399 -17.21 -27.76 -8.21
C ALA A 399 -15.85 -28.20 -8.77
N ALA A 400 -15.02 -27.24 -9.23
CA ALA A 400 -13.68 -27.53 -9.73
C ALA A 400 -12.78 -28.10 -8.63
N MET A 401 -12.78 -27.51 -7.42
CA MET A 401 -12.00 -28.01 -6.29
C MET A 401 -12.49 -29.37 -5.80
N GLU A 402 -13.80 -29.62 -5.76
CA GLU A 402 -14.34 -30.96 -5.42
C GLU A 402 -13.97 -32.00 -6.45
N GLN A 403 -14.03 -31.67 -7.74
CA GLN A 403 -13.59 -32.54 -8.82
C GLN A 403 -12.12 -32.94 -8.65
N PHE A 404 -11.25 -31.96 -8.32
CA PHE A 404 -9.85 -32.21 -8.01
C PHE A 404 -9.70 -33.20 -6.85
N VAL A 405 -10.39 -33.00 -5.72
CA VAL A 405 -10.33 -33.92 -4.57
C VAL A 405 -10.74 -35.33 -4.95
N ARG A 406 -11.83 -35.51 -5.73
CA ARG A 406 -12.28 -36.85 -6.20
C ARG A 406 -11.22 -37.51 -7.09
N ALA A 407 -10.58 -36.72 -8.01
CA ALA A 407 -9.52 -37.25 -8.88
C ALA A 407 -8.30 -37.70 -8.08
N GLU A 408 -7.80 -36.91 -7.13
CA GLU A 408 -6.66 -37.22 -6.28
C GLU A 408 -6.90 -38.51 -5.45
N ARG A 409 -8.08 -38.66 -4.89
CA ARG A 409 -8.45 -39.87 -4.11
C ARG A 409 -8.57 -41.11 -4.95
N SER A 410 -9.02 -40.98 -6.18
CA SER A 410 -9.11 -42.14 -7.11
C SER A 410 -7.75 -42.59 -7.63
N SER A 411 -6.83 -41.64 -7.86
CA SER A 411 -5.47 -41.93 -8.33
C SER A 411 -4.51 -42.36 -7.20
N ARG A 412 -4.94 -42.24 -5.93
CA ARG A 412 -4.12 -42.50 -4.73
C ARG A 412 -2.84 -41.69 -4.69
N THR A 413 -2.81 -40.49 -5.30
CA THR A 413 -1.72 -39.56 -5.17
C THR A 413 -1.82 -38.80 -3.83
N TRP A 414 -0.69 -38.45 -3.24
CA TRP A 414 -0.64 -37.80 -1.91
C TRP A 414 -0.71 -36.26 -2.01
N GLY A 415 -1.24 -35.76 -3.14
CA GLY A 415 -1.23 -34.32 -3.47
C GLY A 415 -2.46 -33.54 -3.00
N GLU A 416 -3.47 -34.20 -2.35
CA GLU A 416 -4.74 -33.53 -2.04
C GLU A 416 -4.58 -32.21 -1.25
N ARG A 417 -3.80 -32.22 -0.15
CA ARG A 417 -3.59 -31.01 0.65
C ARG A 417 -2.86 -29.92 -0.11
N SER A 418 -1.78 -30.30 -0.79
CA SER A 418 -0.98 -29.39 -1.61
C SER A 418 -1.83 -28.71 -2.69
N GLY A 419 -2.54 -29.51 -3.48
CA GLY A 419 -3.39 -29.01 -4.55
C GLY A 419 -4.57 -28.19 -4.05
N LEU A 420 -5.22 -28.55 -2.95
CA LEU A 420 -6.29 -27.75 -2.34
C LEU A 420 -5.78 -26.38 -1.89
N VAL A 421 -4.59 -26.30 -1.29
CA VAL A 421 -3.95 -25.03 -0.92
C VAL A 421 -3.66 -24.19 -2.15
N THR A 422 -3.04 -24.79 -3.17
CA THR A 422 -2.74 -24.10 -4.43
C THR A 422 -4.01 -23.58 -5.10
N LEU A 423 -5.07 -24.40 -5.20
CA LEU A 423 -6.33 -24.01 -5.81
C LEU A 423 -7.07 -22.93 -5.02
N ALA A 424 -7.04 -22.96 -3.69
CA ALA A 424 -7.63 -21.91 -2.87
C ALA A 424 -6.93 -20.56 -3.10
N ILE A 425 -5.58 -20.53 -3.10
CA ILE A 425 -4.79 -19.31 -3.36
C ILE A 425 -5.00 -18.80 -4.80
N MET A 426 -5.15 -19.71 -5.76
CA MET A 426 -5.33 -19.35 -7.16
C MET A 426 -6.80 -19.08 -7.54
N SER A 427 -7.75 -19.30 -6.64
CA SER A 427 -9.16 -19.03 -6.92
C SER A 427 -9.42 -17.55 -7.21
N PRO A 428 -10.39 -17.21 -8.07
CA PRO A 428 -10.77 -15.83 -8.32
C PRO A 428 -11.09 -15.06 -7.04
N GLU A 429 -11.75 -15.71 -6.09
CA GLU A 429 -12.17 -15.12 -4.83
C GLU A 429 -10.99 -14.75 -3.91
N PHE A 430 -9.85 -15.45 -4.03
CA PHE A 430 -8.64 -15.05 -3.33
C PHE A 430 -7.83 -13.99 -4.08
N GLN A 431 -7.89 -13.98 -5.42
CA GLN A 431 -7.22 -12.95 -6.24
C GLN A 431 -7.84 -11.56 -6.08
N LEU A 432 -9.12 -11.52 -5.68
CA LEU A 432 -9.87 -10.28 -5.50
C LEU A 432 -9.91 -9.85 -4.03
N ALA A 433 -9.99 -8.53 -3.82
CA ALA A 433 -10.08 -7.93 -2.50
C ALA A 433 -11.44 -7.27 -2.27
#